data_8ab905c8e2910121b21cdb39d820495c
#
_entry.id   8ab905c8e2910121b21cdb39d820495c
#
_cell.length_a   1.000
_cell.length_b   1.000
_cell.length_c   1.000
_cell.angle_alpha   90.00
_cell.angle_beta   90.00
_cell.angle_gamma   90.00
#
_symmetry.space_group_name_H-M   'P 1'
#
loop_
_entity.id
_entity.type
_entity.pdbx_description
1 polymer ?
#
loop_
_entity_poly.entity_id
_entity_poly.type
_entity_poly.pdbx_seq_one_letter_code
_entity_poly.pdbx_strand_id
1 'polypeptide(L)'
;MRFDKIVKVHEGAFIDRYNVSYTTQDQRKKVYEIISRNKDLKTLEDLHNPHTDGVVIIMTDAGGEKILLNKEFRMSVGECVYNFPAGLIDSGETPKEAAARELREETGLEIVEIADQLYDSYSAIGFSNETNAVVIG
;
A
#
# COMPACT_ATOMS: atom_id res chain seq x y z
N MET A 1 -21.33 -11.96 11.66
CA MET A 1 -20.69 -10.69 12.02
C MET A 1 -21.49 -9.57 11.39
N ARG A 2 -21.83 -8.53 12.12
CA ARG A 2 -22.56 -7.35 11.65
C ARG A 2 -21.70 -6.11 11.89
N PHE A 3 -21.50 -5.31 10.85
CA PHE A 3 -20.88 -4.00 10.95
C PHE A 3 -21.84 -3.03 11.68
N ASP A 4 -21.30 -2.21 12.58
CA ASP A 4 -22.09 -1.23 13.31
C ASP A 4 -21.73 0.21 12.88
N LYS A 5 -20.46 0.61 12.94
CA LYS A 5 -19.99 1.94 12.51
C LYS A 5 -18.48 2.03 12.37
N ILE A 6 -18.03 3.06 11.64
CA ILE A 6 -16.63 3.54 11.61
C ILE A 6 -16.57 4.92 12.27
N VAL A 7 -15.54 5.16 13.07
CA VAL A 7 -15.29 6.46 13.70
C VAL A 7 -13.82 6.82 13.51
N LYS A 8 -13.56 7.98 12.91
CA LYS A 8 -12.21 8.55 12.88
C LYS A 8 -11.83 8.95 14.30
N VAL A 9 -10.69 8.44 14.79
CA VAL A 9 -10.20 8.70 16.15
C VAL A 9 -8.92 9.55 16.17
N HIS A 10 -8.25 9.63 15.03
CA HIS A 10 -7.10 10.52 14.85
C HIS A 10 -6.97 10.91 13.37
N GLU A 11 -6.68 12.19 13.14
CA GLU A 11 -6.38 12.73 11.81
C GLU A 11 -4.89 13.04 11.73
N GLY A 12 -4.20 12.35 10.82
CA GLY A 12 -2.80 12.57 10.51
C GLY A 12 -2.61 13.34 9.19
N ALA A 13 -1.39 13.75 8.89
CA ALA A 13 -1.08 14.39 7.61
C ALA A 13 -1.29 13.43 6.43
N PHE A 14 -0.84 12.19 6.55
CA PHE A 14 -0.83 11.20 5.47
C PHE A 14 -1.79 10.03 5.71
N ILE A 15 -1.97 9.62 6.97
CA ILE A 15 -2.82 8.51 7.36
C ILE A 15 -3.69 8.90 8.54
N ASP A 16 -4.93 8.43 8.53
CA ASP A 16 -5.88 8.58 9.62
C ASP A 16 -6.04 7.26 10.36
N ARG A 17 -6.39 7.31 11.65
CA ARG A 17 -6.76 6.15 12.44
C ARG A 17 -8.25 6.11 12.66
N TYR A 18 -8.83 4.93 12.49
CA TYR A 18 -10.27 4.66 12.65
C TYR A 18 -10.52 3.50 13.60
N ASN A 19 -11.64 3.57 14.30
CA ASN A 19 -12.23 2.46 15.04
C ASN A 19 -13.44 1.91 14.28
N VAL A 20 -13.37 0.64 13.89
CA VAL A 20 -14.47 -0.09 13.25
C VAL A 20 -15.18 -0.91 14.32
N SER A 21 -16.40 -0.52 14.66
CA SER A 21 -17.22 -1.26 15.61
C SER A 21 -18.08 -2.29 14.90
N TYR A 22 -18.14 -3.50 15.45
CA TYR A 22 -18.94 -4.60 14.90
C TYR A 22 -19.46 -5.51 16.00
N THR A 23 -20.51 -6.26 15.68
CA THR A 23 -21.12 -7.25 16.56
C THR A 23 -20.86 -8.66 16.00
N THR A 24 -20.31 -9.54 16.82
CA THR A 24 -20.03 -10.93 16.48
C THR A 24 -21.33 -11.76 16.41
N GLN A 25 -21.26 -13.01 15.90
CA GLN A 25 -22.44 -13.89 15.83
C GLN A 25 -23.01 -14.21 17.22
N ASP A 26 -22.16 -14.30 18.25
CA ASP A 26 -22.52 -14.51 19.65
C ASP A 26 -22.87 -13.18 20.39
N GLN A 27 -23.27 -12.14 19.63
CA GLN A 27 -23.78 -10.85 20.11
C GLN A 27 -22.79 -10.02 20.94
N ARG A 28 -21.50 -10.30 20.88
CA ARG A 28 -20.48 -9.47 21.54
C ARG A 28 -20.10 -8.28 20.67
N LYS A 29 -20.04 -7.09 21.26
CA LYS A 29 -19.53 -5.88 20.62
C LYS A 29 -18.01 -5.88 20.64
N LYS A 30 -17.40 -5.60 19.51
CA LYS A 30 -15.95 -5.51 19.29
C LYS A 30 -15.60 -4.21 18.59
N VAL A 31 -14.37 -3.77 18.80
CA VAL A 31 -13.75 -2.67 18.06
C VAL A 31 -12.47 -3.19 17.40
N TYR A 32 -12.31 -2.84 16.13
CA TYR A 32 -11.13 -3.13 15.34
C TYR A 32 -10.45 -1.81 14.98
N GLU A 33 -9.18 -1.67 15.32
CA GLU A 33 -8.40 -0.46 15.02
C GLU A 33 -7.74 -0.61 13.66
N ILE A 34 -7.91 0.39 12.80
CA ILE A 34 -7.28 0.45 11.48
C ILE A 34 -6.66 1.81 11.20
N ILE A 35 -5.72 1.83 10.29
CA ILE A 35 -5.22 3.03 9.64
C ILE A 35 -5.61 3.03 8.16
N SER A 36 -5.79 4.20 7.58
CA SER A 36 -6.10 4.36 6.16
C SER A 36 -5.55 5.68 5.61
N ARG A 37 -5.21 5.68 4.32
CA ARG A 37 -4.95 6.91 3.54
C ARG A 37 -6.25 7.60 3.13
N ASN A 38 -7.36 6.86 3.06
CA ASN A 38 -8.67 7.45 2.82
C ASN A 38 -9.11 8.25 4.05
N LYS A 39 -9.31 9.56 3.84
CA LYS A 39 -9.65 10.53 4.88
C LYS A 39 -11.13 10.55 5.26
N ASP A 40 -11.98 9.75 4.63
CA ASP A 40 -13.44 9.85 4.79
C ASP A 40 -14.16 8.50 4.85
N LEU A 41 -13.61 7.55 5.60
CA LEU A 41 -14.26 6.25 5.83
C LEU A 41 -15.49 6.40 6.71
N LYS A 42 -16.66 5.98 6.23
CA LYS A 42 -17.96 6.03 6.94
C LYS A 42 -18.71 4.71 6.94
N THR A 43 -18.55 3.92 5.89
CA THR A 43 -19.32 2.69 5.66
C THR A 43 -18.42 1.48 5.56
N LEU A 44 -19.00 0.29 5.64
CA LEU A 44 -18.26 -0.96 5.41
C LEU A 44 -17.66 -1.00 3.98
N GLU A 45 -18.37 -0.42 3.03
CA GLU A 45 -17.95 -0.40 1.62
C GLU A 45 -16.73 0.49 1.40
N ASP A 46 -16.60 1.58 2.17
CA ASP A 46 -15.44 2.48 2.11
C ASP A 46 -14.13 1.78 2.56
N LEU A 47 -14.22 0.66 3.30
CA LEU A 47 -13.06 -0.15 3.65
C LEU A 47 -12.47 -0.88 2.43
N HIS A 48 -13.29 -1.16 1.41
CA HIS A 48 -12.78 -1.57 0.13
C HIS A 48 -12.06 -0.38 -0.50
N ASN A 49 -10.77 -0.53 -0.72
CA ASN A 49 -10.01 0.48 -1.42
C ASN A 49 -10.13 0.21 -2.93
N PRO A 50 -10.91 1.02 -3.69
CA PRO A 50 -11.08 0.83 -5.13
C PRO A 50 -9.87 1.34 -5.93
N HIS A 51 -8.94 2.01 -5.27
CA HIS A 51 -7.75 2.60 -5.88
C HIS A 51 -6.50 1.96 -5.29
N THR A 52 -5.56 1.61 -6.16
CA THR A 52 -4.24 1.18 -5.74
C THR A 52 -3.48 2.37 -5.18
N ASP A 53 -3.01 2.29 -3.93
CA ASP A 53 -2.31 3.40 -3.26
C ASP A 53 -0.86 3.51 -3.70
N GLY A 54 -0.21 2.38 -3.95
CA GLY A 54 1.20 2.35 -4.25
C GLY A 54 1.59 1.29 -5.26
N VAL A 55 2.85 1.33 -5.66
CA VAL A 55 3.48 0.35 -6.54
C VAL A 55 4.77 -0.17 -5.93
N VAL A 56 4.98 -1.48 -6.01
CA VAL A 56 6.24 -2.16 -5.69
C VAL A 56 6.89 -2.58 -7.01
N ILE A 57 8.19 -2.37 -7.14
CA ILE A 57 8.92 -2.50 -8.39
C ILE A 57 9.93 -3.64 -8.26
N ILE A 58 9.71 -4.74 -8.98
CA ILE A 58 10.61 -5.89 -9.01
C ILE A 58 11.33 -5.88 -10.36
N MET A 59 12.57 -5.41 -10.38
CA MET A 59 13.38 -5.31 -11.59
C MET A 59 14.56 -6.26 -11.55
N THR A 60 14.85 -6.86 -12.70
CA THR A 60 16.05 -7.65 -12.94
C THR A 60 17.00 -6.93 -13.89
N ASP A 61 18.26 -7.33 -13.91
CA ASP A 61 19.17 -6.93 -14.99
C ASP A 61 18.81 -7.66 -16.31
N ALA A 62 19.34 -7.20 -17.42
CA ALA A 62 19.08 -7.76 -18.75
C ALA A 62 19.39 -9.27 -18.89
N GLY A 63 20.18 -9.83 -18.00
CA GLY A 63 20.51 -11.26 -17.95
C GLY A 63 19.56 -12.06 -17.05
N GLY A 64 18.70 -11.40 -16.27
CA GLY A 64 17.85 -12.05 -15.27
C GLY A 64 18.61 -12.67 -14.09
N GLU A 65 19.89 -12.28 -13.89
CA GLU A 65 20.77 -12.86 -12.88
C GLU A 65 20.76 -12.07 -11.57
N LYS A 66 20.39 -10.79 -11.61
CA LYS A 66 20.39 -9.89 -10.46
C LYS A 66 19.05 -9.24 -10.31
N ILE A 67 18.65 -9.04 -9.04
CA ILE A 67 17.45 -8.30 -8.66
C ILE A 67 17.83 -6.97 -8.02
N LEU A 68 17.10 -5.92 -8.36
CA LEU A 68 17.31 -4.59 -7.79
C LEU A 68 16.69 -4.49 -6.40
N LEU A 69 17.46 -4.02 -5.43
CA LEU A 69 17.02 -3.69 -4.08
C LEU A 69 17.57 -2.32 -3.67
N ASN A 70 16.74 -1.54 -3.00
CA ASN A 70 17.16 -0.33 -2.31
C ASN A 70 17.63 -0.68 -0.90
N LYS A 71 18.67 0.02 -0.40
CA LYS A 71 19.02 0.02 1.00
C LYS A 71 18.68 1.39 1.58
N GLU A 72 17.66 1.46 2.42
CA GLU A 72 17.16 2.72 2.97
C GLU A 72 16.96 2.64 4.48
N PHE A 73 17.05 3.80 5.15
CA PHE A 73 16.71 3.92 6.56
C PHE A 73 15.19 4.09 6.72
N ARG A 74 14.56 3.16 7.41
CA ARG A 74 13.11 3.21 7.68
C ARG A 74 12.85 3.67 9.11
N MET A 75 12.26 4.86 9.25
CA MET A 75 11.93 5.44 10.57
C MET A 75 11.01 4.55 11.41
N SER A 76 10.12 3.79 10.77
CA SER A 76 9.17 2.90 11.47
C SER A 76 9.84 1.74 12.21
N VAL A 77 11.03 1.34 11.79
CA VAL A 77 11.82 0.26 12.41
C VAL A 77 13.15 0.75 13.00
N GLY A 78 13.54 2.00 12.73
CA GLY A 78 14.74 2.64 13.28
C GLY A 78 16.07 2.11 12.74
N GLU A 79 16.04 1.43 11.59
CA GLU A 79 17.24 0.84 10.99
C GLU A 79 17.21 0.87 9.46
N CYS A 80 18.39 0.57 8.85
CA CYS A 80 18.47 0.37 7.41
C CYS A 80 17.98 -1.03 7.03
N VAL A 81 17.07 -1.08 6.07
CA VAL A 81 16.51 -2.32 5.52
C VAL A 81 16.73 -2.38 4.01
N TYR A 82 16.65 -3.59 3.46
CA TYR A 82 16.62 -3.80 2.01
C TYR A 82 15.18 -3.98 1.58
N ASN A 83 14.73 -3.16 0.63
CA ASN A 83 13.40 -3.20 0.04
C ASN A 83 13.49 -3.22 -1.47
N PHE A 84 12.41 -3.65 -2.11
CA PHE A 84 12.18 -3.28 -3.51
C PHE A 84 11.91 -1.78 -3.60
N PRO A 85 12.32 -1.10 -4.68
CA PRO A 85 11.87 0.25 -4.98
C PRO A 85 10.33 0.29 -4.95
N ALA A 86 9.77 1.33 -4.35
CA ALA A 86 8.32 1.45 -4.18
C ALA A 86 7.92 2.90 -3.89
N GLY A 87 6.75 3.30 -4.36
CA GLY A 87 6.22 4.62 -4.07
C GLY A 87 4.72 4.71 -4.23
N LEU A 88 4.17 5.89 -3.97
CA LEU A 88 2.74 6.15 -4.13
C LEU A 88 2.40 6.40 -5.59
N ILE A 89 1.20 6.01 -5.99
CA ILE A 89 0.64 6.30 -7.30
C ILE A 89 -0.01 7.67 -7.25
N ASP A 90 0.43 8.59 -8.09
CA ASP A 90 -0.14 9.93 -8.19
C ASP A 90 -1.52 9.91 -8.88
N SER A 91 -2.32 10.95 -8.62
CA SER A 91 -3.65 11.07 -9.21
C SER A 91 -3.59 11.07 -10.75
N GLY A 92 -4.25 10.10 -11.36
CA GLY A 92 -4.30 9.93 -12.82
C GLY A 92 -3.16 9.10 -13.40
N GLU A 93 -2.22 8.64 -12.58
CA GLU A 93 -1.14 7.73 -12.97
C GLU A 93 -1.61 6.27 -12.97
N THR A 94 -1.13 5.51 -13.92
CA THR A 94 -1.25 4.04 -13.88
C THR A 94 -0.12 3.44 -13.03
N PRO A 95 -0.26 2.20 -12.50
CA PRO A 95 0.83 1.54 -11.77
C PRO A 95 2.14 1.44 -12.56
N LYS A 96 2.07 1.27 -13.88
CA LYS A 96 3.27 1.21 -14.76
C LYS A 96 3.96 2.57 -14.89
N GLU A 97 3.20 3.65 -15.00
CA GLU A 97 3.74 5.01 -15.04
C GLU A 97 4.38 5.39 -13.70
N ALA A 98 3.70 5.10 -12.59
CA ALA A 98 4.23 5.29 -11.26
C ALA A 98 5.52 4.48 -11.04
N ALA A 99 5.56 3.22 -11.47
CA ALA A 99 6.76 2.39 -11.38
C ALA A 99 7.93 2.98 -12.15
N ALA A 100 7.70 3.49 -13.36
CA ALA A 100 8.76 4.12 -14.16
C ALA A 100 9.27 5.43 -13.52
N ARG A 101 8.39 6.24 -12.97
CA ARG A 101 8.74 7.48 -12.27
C ARG A 101 9.54 7.17 -10.99
N GLU A 102 9.00 6.34 -10.10
CA GLU A 102 9.63 5.99 -8.82
C GLU A 102 10.98 5.33 -9.01
N LEU A 103 11.12 4.39 -9.96
CA LEU A 103 12.40 3.76 -10.26
C LEU A 103 13.47 4.80 -10.64
N ARG A 104 13.09 5.76 -11.49
CA ARG A 104 14.01 6.82 -11.90
C ARG A 104 14.38 7.74 -10.75
N GLU A 105 13.42 8.13 -9.93
CA GLU A 105 13.62 9.03 -8.79
C GLU A 105 14.51 8.40 -7.72
N GLU A 106 14.28 7.12 -7.39
CA GLU A 106 14.99 6.45 -6.31
C GLU A 106 16.38 5.91 -6.74
N THR A 107 16.53 5.51 -8.01
CA THR A 107 17.72 4.77 -8.45
C THR A 107 18.46 5.41 -9.61
N GLY A 108 17.84 6.29 -10.36
CA GLY A 108 18.34 6.84 -11.61
C GLY A 108 18.29 5.86 -12.80
N LEU A 109 17.70 4.67 -12.60
CA LEU A 109 17.53 3.66 -13.66
C LEU A 109 16.23 3.86 -14.42
N GLU A 110 16.15 3.25 -15.59
CA GLU A 110 14.93 3.26 -16.42
C GLU A 110 14.46 1.82 -16.70
N ILE A 111 13.15 1.65 -16.74
CA ILE A 111 12.53 0.38 -17.15
C ILE A 111 12.69 0.24 -18.66
N VAL A 112 13.37 -0.81 -19.11
CA VAL A 112 13.50 -1.13 -20.54
C VAL A 112 12.28 -1.88 -21.04
N GLU A 113 11.80 -2.84 -20.23
CA GLU A 113 10.64 -3.67 -20.56
C GLU A 113 9.87 -3.98 -19.27
N ILE A 114 8.55 -3.96 -19.36
CA ILE A 114 7.67 -4.46 -18.30
C ILE A 114 7.21 -5.86 -18.71
N ALA A 115 7.67 -6.85 -17.95
CA ALA A 115 7.34 -8.25 -18.20
C ALA A 115 5.94 -8.60 -17.68
N ASP A 116 5.54 -8.06 -16.53
CA ASP A 116 4.24 -8.36 -15.91
C ASP A 116 3.79 -7.27 -14.93
N GLN A 117 2.50 -7.31 -14.60
CA GLN A 117 1.91 -6.55 -13.50
C GLN A 117 0.97 -7.48 -12.72
N LEU A 118 1.27 -7.71 -11.45
CA LEU A 118 0.42 -8.53 -10.58
C LEU A 118 -0.79 -7.74 -10.10
N TYR A 119 -1.83 -8.48 -9.71
CA TYR A 119 -3.02 -7.93 -9.07
C TYR A 119 -2.66 -7.23 -7.77
N ASP A 120 -3.47 -6.23 -7.41
CA ASP A 120 -3.31 -5.48 -6.19
C ASP A 120 -3.38 -6.37 -4.96
N SER A 121 -2.47 -6.13 -4.04
CA SER A 121 -2.39 -6.85 -2.77
C SER A 121 -2.41 -5.86 -1.60
N TYR A 122 -2.94 -6.30 -0.46
CA TYR A 122 -2.90 -5.50 0.75
C TYR A 122 -1.50 -5.49 1.35
N SER A 123 -0.99 -4.31 1.71
CA SER A 123 0.32 -4.14 2.35
C SER A 123 0.34 -4.73 3.77
N ALA A 124 -0.73 -4.49 4.54
CA ALA A 124 -0.82 -4.87 5.95
C ALA A 124 -2.28 -5.11 6.37
N ILE A 125 -2.92 -6.11 5.78
CA ILE A 125 -4.37 -6.41 5.95
C ILE A 125 -4.82 -6.55 7.42
N GLY A 126 -3.90 -6.80 8.35
CA GLY A 126 -4.20 -6.88 9.78
C GLY A 126 -4.60 -5.56 10.42
N PHE A 127 -4.29 -4.40 9.82
CA PHE A 127 -4.59 -3.09 10.40
C PHE A 127 -4.68 -1.96 9.37
N SER A 128 -4.53 -2.23 8.08
CA SER A 128 -4.61 -1.23 7.00
C SER A 128 -5.39 -1.78 5.82
N ASN A 129 -6.06 -0.89 5.10
CA ASN A 129 -6.66 -1.17 3.80
C ASN A 129 -5.82 -0.67 2.62
N GLU A 130 -4.57 -0.30 2.87
CA GLU A 130 -3.62 0.11 1.83
C GLU A 130 -3.34 -1.04 0.87
N THR A 131 -3.38 -0.77 -0.44
CA THR A 131 -3.09 -1.73 -1.49
C THR A 131 -1.93 -1.28 -2.36
N ASN A 132 -1.17 -2.26 -2.86
CA ASN A 132 -0.08 -2.03 -3.80
C ASN A 132 -0.22 -2.94 -5.03
N ALA A 133 0.03 -2.37 -6.20
CA ALA A 133 0.34 -3.13 -7.41
C ALA A 133 1.80 -3.58 -7.38
N VAL A 134 2.14 -4.63 -8.11
CA VAL A 134 3.52 -5.06 -8.33
C VAL A 134 3.82 -5.01 -9.82
N VAL A 135 4.85 -4.27 -10.20
CA VAL A 135 5.34 -4.19 -11.59
C VAL A 135 6.67 -4.93 -11.69
N ILE A 136 6.78 -5.84 -12.65
CA ILE A 136 7.92 -6.73 -12.86
C ILE A 136 8.56 -6.41 -14.22
N GLY A 137 9.90 -6.30 -14.26
CA GLY A 137 10.65 -6.06 -15.49
C GLY A 137 12.13 -6.38 -15.40
#